data_cad9994d7623802b18942a147453623f
#
_entry.id   cad9994d7623802b18942a147453623f
#
_cell.length_a   1.000
_cell.length_b   1.000
_cell.length_c   1.000
_cell.angle_alpha   90.00
_cell.angle_beta   90.00
_cell.angle_gamma   90.00
#
_symmetry.space_group_name_H-M   'P 1'
#
loop_
_entity.id
_entity.type
_entity.pdbx_description
1 polymer ?
#
loop_
_entity_poly.entity_id
_entity_poly.type
_entity_poly.pdbx_seq_one_letter_code
_entity_poly.pdbx_strand_id
1 'polypeptide(L)'
;METKKDIRARILEKRAHITQEEWEFKSDLILKRLMEHPFFVEAREIYCYMDYRREVGTRRIIEKAWELNKKTAVPKVRGDDMEFYYVQRFDDLEKGYSGIWEPVTKKKAKGDSVLVLLPGSAFDRNRNRIGYGKGFYDKYLIKHQQYRTLALAFEFQVVDSIPTDSYDMRPDGIITEENYYV
;
A
#
# COMPACT_ATOMS: atom_id res chain seq x y z
N MET A 1 21.84 17.39 -2.12
CA MET A 1 20.68 16.56 -2.56
C MET A 1 20.06 15.94 -1.31
N GLU A 2 18.76 16.03 -1.14
CA GLU A 2 18.04 15.48 0.02
C GLU A 2 18.12 13.94 0.01
N THR A 3 18.43 13.32 1.15
CA THR A 3 18.53 11.84 1.22
C THR A 3 17.16 11.18 1.38
N LYS A 4 17.05 9.87 1.07
CA LYS A 4 15.82 9.10 1.35
C LYS A 4 15.36 9.24 2.81
N LYS A 5 16.30 9.35 3.75
CA LYS A 5 16.02 9.52 5.18
C LYS A 5 15.39 10.88 5.47
N ASP A 6 15.93 11.94 4.89
CA ASP A 6 15.43 13.30 5.10
C ASP A 6 14.03 13.49 4.49
N ILE A 7 13.83 13.01 3.25
CA ILE A 7 12.53 13.01 2.58
C ILE A 7 11.50 12.26 3.43
N ARG A 8 11.85 11.06 3.88
CA ARG A 8 10.97 10.24 4.74
C ARG A 8 10.58 10.99 6.01
N ALA A 9 11.53 11.57 6.73
CA ALA A 9 11.28 12.29 7.98
C ALA A 9 10.32 13.47 7.75
N ARG A 10 10.59 14.29 6.76
CA ARG A 10 9.77 15.45 6.39
C ARG A 10 8.33 15.06 6.03
N ILE A 11 8.16 13.99 5.25
CA ILE A 11 6.82 13.55 4.81
C ILE A 11 6.06 12.88 5.96
N LEU A 12 6.73 12.09 6.80
CA LEU A 12 6.09 11.50 7.98
C LEU A 12 5.64 12.55 8.98
N GLU A 13 6.39 13.64 9.14
CA GLU A 13 5.98 14.78 9.95
C GLU A 13 4.69 15.42 9.39
N LYS A 14 4.64 15.73 8.08
CA LYS A 14 3.42 16.23 7.44
C LYS A 14 2.24 15.30 7.65
N ARG A 15 2.45 14.00 7.47
CA ARG A 15 1.40 12.98 7.64
C ARG A 15 0.88 12.90 9.07
N ALA A 16 1.73 13.10 10.06
CA ALA A 16 1.33 13.11 11.47
C ALA A 16 0.40 14.29 11.83
N HIS A 17 0.44 15.38 11.07
CA HIS A 17 -0.37 16.58 11.31
C HIS A 17 -1.71 16.59 10.56
N ILE A 18 -1.98 15.60 9.68
CA ILE A 18 -3.28 15.49 9.01
C ILE A 18 -4.39 15.21 10.05
N THR A 19 -5.48 15.98 10.00
CA THR A 19 -6.61 15.77 10.91
C THR A 19 -7.36 14.48 10.59
N GLN A 20 -8.18 13.99 11.54
CA GLN A 20 -9.01 12.80 11.31
C GLN A 20 -9.97 13.02 10.14
N GLU A 21 -10.66 14.16 10.12
CA GLU A 21 -11.61 14.53 9.07
C GLU A 21 -10.93 14.60 7.68
N GLU A 22 -9.78 15.26 7.61
CA GLU A 22 -9.00 15.36 6.38
C GLU A 22 -8.50 14.01 5.89
N TRP A 23 -8.03 13.15 6.80
CA TRP A 23 -7.59 11.79 6.50
C TRP A 23 -8.73 10.93 5.94
N GLU A 24 -9.91 10.99 6.57
CA GLU A 24 -11.10 10.27 6.10
C GLU A 24 -11.53 10.75 4.71
N PHE A 25 -11.66 12.05 4.54
CA PHE A 25 -12.08 12.66 3.28
C PHE A 25 -11.14 12.29 2.12
N LYS A 26 -9.83 12.47 2.31
CA LYS A 26 -8.82 12.13 1.29
C LYS A 26 -8.75 10.63 1.00
N SER A 27 -8.84 9.80 2.03
CA SER A 27 -8.88 8.33 1.86
C SER A 27 -10.11 7.89 1.07
N ASP A 28 -11.26 8.53 1.26
CA ASP A 28 -12.47 8.23 0.52
C ASP A 28 -12.38 8.63 -0.96
N LEU A 29 -11.74 9.75 -1.27
CA LEU A 29 -11.47 10.13 -2.66
C LEU A 29 -10.55 9.13 -3.36
N ILE A 30 -9.51 8.67 -2.65
CA ILE A 30 -8.59 7.65 -3.17
C ILE A 30 -9.32 6.31 -3.38
N LEU A 31 -10.15 5.89 -2.42
CA LEU A 31 -10.99 4.70 -2.56
C LEU A 31 -11.87 4.77 -3.81
N LYS A 32 -12.56 5.89 -4.03
CA LYS A 32 -13.41 6.09 -5.21
C LYS A 32 -12.61 5.93 -6.51
N ARG A 33 -11.45 6.58 -6.62
CA ARG A 33 -10.56 6.47 -7.78
C ARG A 33 -10.05 5.04 -7.99
N LEU A 34 -9.67 4.35 -6.90
CA LEU A 34 -9.22 2.97 -6.95
C LEU A 34 -10.31 2.04 -7.50
N MET A 35 -11.54 2.18 -7.04
CA MET A 35 -12.65 1.33 -7.46
C MET A 35 -13.00 1.46 -8.95
N GLU A 36 -12.71 2.61 -9.55
CA GLU A 36 -12.90 2.87 -10.99
C GLU A 36 -11.67 2.43 -11.82
N HIS A 37 -10.56 2.10 -11.18
CA HIS A 37 -9.32 1.77 -11.87
C HIS A 37 -9.39 0.37 -12.52
N PRO A 38 -8.98 0.21 -13.80
CA PRO A 38 -9.04 -1.08 -14.50
C PRO A 38 -8.37 -2.23 -13.74
N PHE A 39 -7.22 -1.99 -13.13
CA PHE A 39 -6.51 -3.03 -12.37
C PHE A 39 -7.32 -3.54 -11.17
N PHE A 40 -8.05 -2.65 -10.49
CA PHE A 40 -8.93 -3.06 -9.40
C PHE A 40 -10.16 -3.80 -9.92
N VAL A 41 -10.76 -3.31 -10.99
CA VAL A 41 -11.95 -3.93 -11.59
C VAL A 41 -11.63 -5.35 -12.08
N GLU A 42 -10.53 -5.53 -12.78
CA GLU A 42 -10.12 -6.81 -13.39
C GLU A 42 -9.58 -7.82 -12.37
N ALA A 43 -8.94 -7.35 -11.29
CA ALA A 43 -8.34 -8.24 -10.30
C ALA A 43 -9.38 -9.10 -9.59
N ARG A 44 -9.09 -10.38 -9.43
CA ARG A 44 -9.87 -11.32 -8.60
C ARG A 44 -9.46 -11.27 -7.14
N GLU A 45 -8.23 -10.86 -6.88
CA GLU A 45 -7.64 -10.81 -5.56
C GLU A 45 -6.98 -9.47 -5.30
N ILE A 46 -7.20 -8.90 -4.13
CA ILE A 46 -6.60 -7.65 -3.68
C ILE A 46 -5.68 -7.96 -2.50
N TYR A 47 -4.37 -7.76 -2.70
CA TYR A 47 -3.39 -7.84 -1.62
C TYR A 47 -3.15 -6.43 -1.09
N CYS A 48 -3.54 -6.20 0.15
CA CYS A 48 -3.64 -4.87 0.71
C CYS A 48 -2.89 -4.77 2.03
N TYR A 49 -2.08 -3.72 2.19
CA TYR A 49 -1.50 -3.41 3.49
C TYR A 49 -2.58 -2.98 4.49
N MET A 50 -2.31 -3.14 5.77
CA MET A 50 -3.12 -2.55 6.84
C MET A 50 -2.54 -1.19 7.19
N ASP A 51 -3.34 -0.13 7.02
CA ASP A 51 -2.89 1.24 7.22
C ASP A 51 -2.42 1.49 8.67
N TYR A 52 -1.35 2.25 8.78
CA TYR A 52 -0.68 2.56 10.03
C TYR A 52 -0.20 4.01 10.04
N ARG A 53 -0.30 4.68 11.18
CA ARG A 53 0.17 6.06 11.36
C ARG A 53 -0.27 7.01 10.24
N ARG A 54 -1.57 7.11 10.00
CA ARG A 54 -2.16 7.99 8.99
C ARG A 54 -1.73 7.71 7.53
N GLU A 55 -1.41 6.49 7.21
CA GLU A 55 -1.40 6.05 5.79
C GLU A 55 -2.80 6.18 5.18
N VAL A 56 -2.91 6.13 3.86
CA VAL A 56 -4.22 6.05 3.20
C VAL A 56 -5.00 4.87 3.77
N GLY A 57 -6.22 5.13 4.22
CA GLY A 57 -7.05 4.15 4.89
C GLY A 57 -7.40 2.95 4.01
N THR A 58 -7.19 1.74 4.51
CA THR A 58 -7.36 0.50 3.75
C THR A 58 -8.54 -0.36 4.19
N ARG A 59 -9.08 -0.16 5.38
CA ARG A 59 -10.23 -0.96 5.86
C ARG A 59 -11.42 -0.92 4.90
N ARG A 60 -11.81 0.26 4.45
CA ARG A 60 -12.92 0.43 3.51
C ARG A 60 -12.64 -0.16 2.13
N ILE A 61 -11.36 -0.18 1.71
CA ILE A 61 -10.94 -0.85 0.48
C ILE A 61 -11.16 -2.36 0.60
N ILE A 62 -10.77 -2.94 1.72
CA ILE A 62 -10.93 -4.37 2.00
C ILE A 62 -12.43 -4.73 2.06
N GLU A 63 -13.25 -3.94 2.76
CA GLU A 63 -14.70 -4.13 2.82
C GLU A 63 -15.33 -4.11 1.42
N LYS A 64 -14.96 -3.12 0.60
CA LYS A 64 -15.44 -3.02 -0.78
C LYS A 64 -14.99 -4.19 -1.66
N ALA A 65 -13.77 -4.69 -1.48
CA ALA A 65 -13.31 -5.88 -2.16
C ALA A 65 -14.18 -7.11 -1.80
N TRP A 66 -14.51 -7.28 -0.52
CA TRP A 66 -15.42 -8.35 -0.08
C TRP A 66 -16.83 -8.20 -0.64
N GLU A 67 -17.41 -6.99 -0.63
CA GLU A 67 -18.72 -6.70 -1.24
C GLU A 67 -18.75 -7.09 -2.74
N LEU A 68 -17.62 -6.97 -3.42
CA LEU A 68 -17.44 -7.32 -4.83
C LEU A 68 -17.00 -8.78 -5.05
N ASN A 69 -17.04 -9.62 -4.01
CA ASN A 69 -16.62 -11.02 -4.03
C ASN A 69 -15.16 -11.23 -4.46
N LYS A 70 -14.30 -10.23 -4.23
CA LYS A 70 -12.85 -10.37 -4.44
C LYS A 70 -12.21 -10.98 -3.20
N LYS A 71 -11.26 -11.89 -3.40
CA LYS A 71 -10.45 -12.39 -2.28
C LYS A 71 -9.51 -11.29 -1.80
N THR A 72 -9.30 -11.21 -0.51
CA THR A 72 -8.35 -10.27 0.08
C THR A 72 -7.27 -11.01 0.85
N ALA A 73 -6.06 -10.46 0.79
CA ALA A 73 -4.94 -10.91 1.60
C ALA A 73 -4.20 -9.72 2.18
N VAL A 74 -3.67 -9.89 3.37
CA VAL A 74 -2.88 -8.87 4.06
C VAL A 74 -1.52 -9.41 4.44
N PRO A 75 -0.50 -8.54 4.57
CA PRO A 75 0.86 -8.97 4.78
C PRO A 75 1.13 -9.36 6.23
N LYS A 76 2.01 -10.34 6.41
CA LYS A 76 2.62 -10.70 7.68
C LYS A 76 4.13 -10.74 7.52
N VAL A 77 4.83 -10.01 8.39
CA VAL A 77 6.29 -10.03 8.47
C VAL A 77 6.74 -11.23 9.30
N ARG A 78 7.71 -11.97 8.77
CA ARG A 78 8.39 -13.06 9.47
C ARG A 78 9.90 -12.93 9.29
N GLY A 79 10.61 -12.49 10.32
CA GLY A 79 12.04 -12.18 10.23
C GLY A 79 12.30 -11.09 9.19
N ASP A 80 13.08 -11.40 8.18
CA ASP A 80 13.44 -10.48 7.09
C ASP A 80 12.54 -10.59 5.86
N ASP A 81 11.54 -11.47 5.88
CA ASP A 81 10.60 -11.70 4.79
C ASP A 81 9.17 -11.27 5.16
N MET A 82 8.37 -11.08 4.12
CA MET A 82 6.95 -10.75 4.21
C MET A 82 6.16 -11.60 3.22
N GLU A 83 5.03 -12.11 3.67
CA GLU A 83 4.10 -12.89 2.85
C GLU A 83 2.68 -12.40 3.07
N PHE A 84 1.81 -12.60 2.09
CA PHE A 84 0.39 -12.29 2.19
C PHE A 84 -0.41 -13.54 2.56
N TYR A 85 -1.42 -13.33 3.43
CA TYR A 85 -2.32 -14.39 3.89
C TYR A 85 -3.77 -13.95 3.69
N TYR A 86 -4.62 -14.88 3.23
CA TYR A 86 -6.03 -14.61 3.03
C TYR A 86 -6.74 -14.26 4.32
N VAL A 87 -7.60 -13.24 4.23
CA VAL A 87 -8.49 -12.81 5.31
C VAL A 87 -9.91 -12.66 4.76
N GLN A 88 -10.92 -13.04 5.56
CA GLN A 88 -12.33 -12.97 5.17
C GLN A 88 -13.14 -12.02 6.06
N ARG A 89 -12.56 -11.61 7.18
CA ARG A 89 -13.15 -10.69 8.15
C ARG A 89 -12.05 -10.04 8.99
N PHE A 90 -12.36 -8.93 9.64
CA PHE A 90 -11.35 -8.25 10.47
C PHE A 90 -10.97 -9.00 11.74
N ASP A 91 -11.80 -9.94 12.20
CA ASP A 91 -11.45 -10.84 13.32
C ASP A 91 -10.31 -11.82 12.97
N ASP A 92 -9.98 -11.96 11.68
CA ASP A 92 -8.81 -12.70 11.22
C ASP A 92 -7.48 -11.94 11.43
N LEU A 93 -7.52 -10.78 12.08
CA LEU A 93 -6.37 -9.91 12.32
C LEU A 93 -6.06 -9.76 13.81
N GLU A 94 -4.77 -9.62 14.10
CA GLU A 94 -4.26 -9.24 15.43
C GLU A 94 -3.15 -8.18 15.29
N LYS A 95 -2.82 -7.47 16.36
CA LYS A 95 -1.66 -6.57 16.37
C LYS A 95 -0.38 -7.38 16.40
N GLY A 96 0.48 -7.16 15.41
CA GLY A 96 1.73 -7.87 15.24
C GLY A 96 2.95 -6.94 15.17
N TYR A 97 3.77 -7.14 14.15
CA TYR A 97 5.02 -6.40 13.95
C TYR A 97 4.80 -4.88 13.99
N SER A 98 5.54 -4.20 14.89
CA SER A 98 5.46 -2.75 15.10
C SER A 98 4.06 -2.21 15.43
N GLY A 99 3.14 -3.05 15.92
CA GLY A 99 1.75 -2.68 16.23
C GLY A 99 0.84 -2.58 15.01
N ILE A 100 1.30 -3.03 13.85
CA ILE A 100 0.50 -3.10 12.63
C ILE A 100 -0.40 -4.34 12.69
N TRP A 101 -1.65 -4.21 12.24
CA TRP A 101 -2.56 -5.34 12.13
C TRP A 101 -2.05 -6.34 11.11
N GLU A 102 -1.98 -7.61 11.49
CA GLU A 102 -1.52 -8.70 10.65
C GLU A 102 -2.42 -9.92 10.75
N PRO A 103 -2.43 -10.85 9.75
CA PRO A 103 -3.32 -11.99 9.76
C PRO A 103 -2.92 -13.04 10.79
N VAL A 104 -3.91 -13.59 11.49
CA VAL A 104 -3.75 -14.80 12.33
C VAL A 104 -3.95 -16.07 11.51
N THR A 105 -4.56 -15.97 10.33
CA THR A 105 -4.79 -17.08 9.42
C THR A 105 -3.47 -17.66 8.91
N LYS A 106 -3.50 -18.94 8.56
CA LYS A 106 -2.31 -19.66 8.04
C LYS A 106 -2.38 -19.93 6.55
N LYS A 107 -3.44 -19.51 5.88
CA LYS A 107 -3.62 -19.72 4.44
C LYS A 107 -2.88 -18.66 3.65
N LYS A 108 -1.67 -19.00 3.21
CA LYS A 108 -0.84 -18.16 2.36
C LYS A 108 -1.54 -17.88 1.03
N ALA A 109 -1.53 -16.63 0.63
CA ALA A 109 -2.16 -16.20 -0.62
C ALA A 109 -1.29 -16.56 -1.83
N LYS A 110 -1.92 -17.15 -2.84
CA LYS A 110 -1.29 -17.64 -4.08
C LYS A 110 -2.21 -17.41 -5.27
N GLY A 111 -2.57 -16.15 -5.51
CA GLY A 111 -3.43 -15.79 -6.63
C GLY A 111 -2.66 -15.65 -7.95
N ASP A 112 -3.39 -15.70 -9.04
CA ASP A 112 -2.90 -15.46 -10.40
C ASP A 112 -3.37 -14.11 -10.98
N SER A 113 -4.53 -13.63 -10.56
CA SER A 113 -5.12 -12.34 -10.96
C SER A 113 -5.14 -11.39 -9.77
N VAL A 114 -3.96 -10.87 -9.43
CA VAL A 114 -3.70 -10.12 -8.20
C VAL A 114 -3.38 -8.66 -8.50
N LEU A 115 -4.01 -7.77 -7.75
CA LEU A 115 -3.57 -6.39 -7.56
C LEU A 115 -2.96 -6.24 -6.17
N VAL A 116 -1.71 -5.82 -6.10
CA VAL A 116 -1.03 -5.48 -4.84
C VAL A 116 -1.12 -3.98 -4.63
N LEU A 117 -1.69 -3.56 -3.51
CA LEU A 117 -1.71 -2.17 -3.07
C LEU A 117 -0.50 -1.89 -2.19
N LEU A 118 0.28 -0.88 -2.55
CA LEU A 118 1.56 -0.57 -1.92
C LEU A 118 1.47 0.67 -1.02
N PRO A 119 1.96 0.59 0.22
CA PRO A 119 2.19 1.76 1.04
C PRO A 119 3.54 2.40 0.72
N GLY A 120 3.74 3.61 1.19
CA GLY A 120 5.04 4.28 1.16
C GLY A 120 5.03 5.55 1.98
N SER A 121 6.22 6.02 2.34
CA SER A 121 6.37 7.31 2.99
C SER A 121 6.36 8.46 1.98
N ALA A 122 7.03 8.32 0.85
CA ALA A 122 7.07 9.32 -0.22
C ALA A 122 7.15 8.67 -1.59
N PHE A 123 6.73 9.44 -2.60
CA PHE A 123 6.71 9.05 -4.01
C PHE A 123 7.18 10.21 -4.87
N ASP A 124 7.55 9.94 -6.12
CA ASP A 124 7.74 10.98 -7.13
C ASP A 124 6.92 10.69 -8.40
N ARG A 125 6.88 11.66 -9.31
CA ARG A 125 6.11 11.56 -10.56
C ARG A 125 6.60 10.45 -11.49
N ASN A 126 7.82 9.96 -11.30
CA ASN A 126 8.37 8.80 -12.02
C ASN A 126 8.03 7.49 -11.34
N ARG A 127 7.17 7.51 -10.32
CA ARG A 127 6.73 6.37 -9.51
C ARG A 127 7.84 5.74 -8.67
N ASN A 128 8.93 6.45 -8.41
CA ASN A 128 9.86 6.01 -7.40
C ASN A 128 9.21 6.08 -6.02
N ARG A 129 9.57 5.15 -5.14
CA ARG A 129 8.92 4.99 -3.85
C ARG A 129 9.95 4.91 -2.72
N ILE A 130 9.72 5.63 -1.64
CA ILE A 130 10.42 5.45 -0.37
C ILE A 130 9.51 4.66 0.58
N GLY A 131 9.93 3.44 0.91
CA GLY A 131 9.31 2.64 1.96
C GLY A 131 9.83 3.01 3.36
N TYR A 132 9.63 2.10 4.31
CA TYR A 132 10.02 2.31 5.71
C TYR A 132 11.43 1.78 6.06
N GLY A 133 12.22 1.40 5.06
CA GLY A 133 13.63 1.05 5.20
C GLY A 133 13.95 -0.44 5.35
N LYS A 134 12.95 -1.32 5.42
CA LYS A 134 13.18 -2.78 5.52
C LYS A 134 13.13 -3.51 4.18
N GLY A 135 12.62 -2.87 3.12
CA GLY A 135 12.55 -3.44 1.77
C GLY A 135 11.62 -4.65 1.62
N PHE A 136 10.65 -4.84 2.51
CA PHE A 136 9.75 -6.00 2.47
C PHE A 136 8.97 -6.09 1.17
N TYR A 137 8.40 -4.98 0.71
CA TYR A 137 7.62 -4.94 -0.54
C TYR A 137 8.52 -5.13 -1.76
N ASP A 138 9.71 -4.55 -1.79
CA ASP A 138 10.65 -4.72 -2.90
C ASP A 138 11.06 -6.19 -3.03
N LYS A 139 11.42 -6.84 -1.93
CA LYS A 139 11.74 -8.28 -1.91
C LYS A 139 10.56 -9.15 -2.35
N TYR A 140 9.34 -8.83 -1.91
CA TYR A 140 8.14 -9.55 -2.28
C TYR A 140 7.84 -9.41 -3.77
N LEU A 141 7.88 -8.20 -4.30
CA LEU A 141 7.56 -7.92 -5.70
C LEU A 141 8.61 -8.48 -6.67
N ILE A 142 9.88 -8.55 -6.29
CA ILE A 142 10.91 -9.23 -7.09
C ILE A 142 10.55 -10.70 -7.33
N LYS A 143 9.96 -11.36 -6.34
CA LYS A 143 9.50 -12.76 -6.43
C LYS A 143 8.16 -12.91 -7.18
N HIS A 144 7.40 -11.82 -7.36
CA HIS A 144 6.04 -11.82 -7.90
C HIS A 144 5.83 -10.75 -8.99
N GLN A 145 6.74 -10.69 -9.96
CA GLN A 145 6.74 -9.66 -11.02
C GLN A 145 5.51 -9.74 -11.95
N GLN A 146 4.76 -10.82 -11.91
CA GLN A 146 3.52 -10.98 -12.65
C GLN A 146 2.33 -10.21 -12.06
N TYR A 147 2.42 -9.75 -10.81
CA TYR A 147 1.34 -9.03 -10.16
C TYR A 147 1.29 -7.57 -10.58
N ARG A 148 0.08 -7.05 -10.79
CA ARG A 148 -0.16 -5.63 -10.97
C ARG A 148 -0.01 -4.90 -9.62
N THR A 149 0.47 -3.68 -9.68
CA THR A 149 0.76 -2.89 -8.47
C THR A 149 0.22 -1.47 -8.58
N LEU A 150 -0.44 -0.99 -7.53
CA LEU A 150 -0.81 0.42 -7.38
C LEU A 150 -0.39 0.92 -6.01
N ALA A 151 0.31 2.02 -5.96
CA ALA A 151 0.58 2.70 -4.71
C ALA A 151 -0.56 3.65 -4.37
N LEU A 152 -0.88 3.75 -3.08
CA LEU A 152 -1.84 4.71 -2.56
C LEU A 152 -1.09 5.75 -1.74
N ALA A 153 -1.31 7.02 -2.03
CA ALA A 153 -0.63 8.13 -1.38
C ALA A 153 -1.53 9.35 -1.28
N PHE A 154 -1.30 10.19 -0.29
CA PHE A 154 -1.82 11.55 -0.32
C PHE A 154 -0.95 12.41 -1.23
N GLU A 155 -1.52 13.40 -1.90
CA GLU A 155 -0.79 14.22 -2.87
C GLU A 155 0.46 14.86 -2.27
N PHE A 156 0.42 15.28 -1.00
CA PHE A 156 1.59 15.86 -0.32
C PHE A 156 2.77 14.87 -0.14
N GLN A 157 2.54 13.57 -0.34
CA GLN A 157 3.60 12.56 -0.33
C GLN A 157 4.35 12.47 -1.65
N VAL A 158 3.84 13.12 -2.71
CA VAL A 158 4.48 13.18 -4.03
C VAL A 158 5.47 14.35 -4.04
N VAL A 159 6.75 14.04 -4.16
CA VAL A 159 7.87 14.99 -4.19
C VAL A 159 8.45 15.09 -5.59
N ASP A 160 9.31 16.07 -5.84
CA ASP A 160 9.88 16.33 -7.18
C ASP A 160 10.75 15.16 -7.67
N SER A 161 11.60 14.62 -6.81
CA SER A 161 12.45 13.49 -7.13
C SER A 161 12.87 12.69 -5.90
N ILE A 162 13.10 11.40 -6.10
CA ILE A 162 13.56 10.47 -5.07
C ILE A 162 14.86 9.82 -5.55
N PRO A 163 15.93 9.79 -4.71
CA PRO A 163 17.09 8.97 -4.99
C PRO A 163 16.68 7.48 -5.07
N THR A 164 17.16 6.78 -6.10
CA THR A 164 16.80 5.37 -6.36
C THR A 164 17.99 4.45 -6.29
N ASP A 165 17.74 3.21 -5.89
CA ASP A 165 18.67 2.10 -5.94
C ASP A 165 18.21 1.07 -6.99
N SER A 166 19.11 0.25 -7.49
CA SER A 166 18.84 -0.70 -8.57
C SER A 166 17.79 -1.79 -8.24
N TYR A 167 17.52 -2.00 -6.96
CA TYR A 167 16.54 -2.98 -6.45
C TYR A 167 15.23 -2.36 -5.98
N ASP A 168 15.08 -1.05 -6.08
CA ASP A 168 13.81 -0.38 -5.76
C ASP A 168 12.75 -0.72 -6.82
N MET A 169 11.64 -1.32 -6.38
CA MET A 169 10.53 -1.66 -7.27
C MET A 169 9.57 -0.48 -7.41
N ARG A 170 9.26 -0.11 -8.66
CA ARG A 170 8.27 0.92 -8.98
C ARG A 170 6.89 0.31 -9.11
N PRO A 171 5.85 0.90 -8.52
CA PRO A 171 4.47 0.52 -8.83
C PRO A 171 4.12 0.81 -10.29
N ASP A 172 3.13 0.10 -10.83
CA ASP A 172 2.57 0.37 -12.16
C ASP A 172 1.85 1.72 -12.20
N GLY A 173 1.34 2.19 -11.07
CA GLY A 173 0.74 3.51 -10.93
C GLY A 173 0.68 3.97 -9.48
N ILE A 174 0.41 5.26 -9.28
CA ILE A 174 0.16 5.88 -7.97
C ILE A 174 -1.18 6.60 -8.03
N ILE A 175 -2.04 6.35 -7.06
CA ILE A 175 -3.33 7.04 -6.91
C ILE A 175 -3.24 7.96 -5.71
N THR A 176 -3.54 9.24 -5.93
CA THR A 176 -3.73 10.23 -4.88
C THR A 176 -5.17 10.76 -4.90
N GLU A 177 -5.55 11.56 -3.90
CA GLU A 177 -6.84 12.23 -3.91
C GLU A 177 -7.01 13.24 -5.06
N GLU A 178 -5.90 13.71 -5.64
CA GLU A 178 -5.89 14.74 -6.70
C GLU A 178 -5.52 14.17 -8.07
N ASN A 179 -4.53 13.27 -8.13
CA ASN A 179 -3.90 12.85 -9.36
C ASN A 179 -3.77 11.33 -9.51
N TYR A 180 -3.41 10.93 -10.72
CA TYR A 180 -3.03 9.59 -11.08
C TYR A 180 -1.70 9.63 -11.85
N TYR A 181 -0.69 8.94 -11.36
CA TYR A 181 0.64 8.87 -11.98
C TYR A 181 0.89 7.49 -12.59
N VAL A 182 1.20 7.45 -13.88
CA VAL A 182 1.47 6.24 -14.67
C VAL A 182 2.83 6.31 -15.33
#